data_0eedb966eaaed0baf33c3c307d820583
#
_entry.id   0eedb966eaaed0baf33c3c307d820583
#
_cell.length_a   1.000
_cell.length_b   1.000
_cell.length_c   1.000
_cell.angle_alpha   90.00
_cell.angle_beta   90.00
_cell.angle_gamma   90.00
#
_symmetry.space_group_name_H-M   'P 1'
#
loop_
_entity.id
_entity.type
_entity.pdbx_description
1 polymer ?
#
loop_
_entity_poly.entity_id
_entity_poly.type
_entity_poly.pdbx_seq_one_letter_code
_entity_poly.pdbx_strand_id
1 'polypeptide(L)'
;MKTFLAEKNVPGMTKEEIVNFLEKGRMILHLGTLDSTTGDPMIHPVWYYFAHDRFFFFTDKDVSKLRNVKRESAVYFTIDIDTRPYIGVRGKGTARVVPESEETIELKEKIVRKCLDRSDPRYNMGIEKARSNRSTVLEVVPSYYTVWDYSKM
;
A
#
# COMPACT_ATOMS: atom_id res chain seq x y z
N MET A 1 -1.67 -16.49 -1.53
CA MET A 1 -0.47 -15.66 -1.82
C MET A 1 0.46 -16.45 -2.75
N LYS A 2 0.69 -15.92 -3.95
CA LYS A 2 1.64 -16.45 -4.95
C LYS A 2 2.91 -15.63 -4.90
N THR A 3 4.09 -16.27 -4.83
CA THR A 3 5.37 -15.60 -4.63
C THR A 3 6.42 -16.04 -5.65
N PHE A 4 7.30 -15.11 -6.02
CA PHE A 4 8.45 -15.32 -6.89
C PHE A 4 9.69 -14.69 -6.25
N LEU A 5 10.88 -15.21 -6.56
CA LEU A 5 12.13 -14.55 -6.21
C LEU A 5 12.39 -13.38 -7.16
N ALA A 6 12.94 -12.28 -6.64
CA ALA A 6 13.32 -11.12 -7.45
C ALA A 6 14.49 -11.46 -8.37
N GLU A 7 15.44 -12.22 -7.86
CA GLU A 7 16.61 -12.70 -8.59
C GLU A 7 16.96 -14.13 -8.17
N LYS A 8 17.55 -14.90 -9.07
CA LYS A 8 17.83 -16.32 -8.87
C LYS A 8 18.72 -16.62 -7.64
N ASN A 9 19.63 -15.71 -7.32
CA ASN A 9 20.61 -15.88 -6.24
C ASN A 9 20.33 -15.06 -4.99
N VAL A 10 19.19 -14.36 -4.94
CA VAL A 10 18.77 -13.58 -3.77
C VAL A 10 17.75 -14.38 -2.98
N PRO A 11 17.97 -14.60 -1.68
CA PRO A 11 16.97 -15.24 -0.85
C PRO A 11 15.65 -14.49 -0.82
N GLY A 12 14.56 -15.24 -0.76
CA GLY A 12 13.22 -14.69 -0.63
C GLY A 12 12.70 -14.75 0.81
N MET A 13 11.42 -14.47 0.93
CA MET A 13 10.66 -14.55 2.17
C MET A 13 9.62 -15.66 2.09
N THR A 14 9.38 -16.34 3.20
CA THR A 14 8.21 -17.20 3.38
C THR A 14 6.93 -16.36 3.44
N LYS A 15 5.77 -16.99 3.31
CA LYS A 15 4.48 -16.28 3.45
C LYS A 15 4.33 -15.59 4.79
N GLU A 16 4.76 -16.25 5.87
CA GLU A 16 4.74 -15.70 7.22
C GLU A 16 5.66 -14.47 7.35
N GLU A 17 6.87 -14.56 6.82
CA GLU A 17 7.82 -13.44 6.80
C GLU A 17 7.27 -12.25 6.00
N ILE A 18 6.61 -12.48 4.86
CA ILE A 18 5.96 -11.43 4.07
C ILE A 18 4.86 -10.75 4.89
N VAL A 19 3.97 -11.51 5.51
CA VAL A 19 2.89 -10.97 6.34
C VAL A 19 3.47 -10.14 7.49
N ASN A 20 4.44 -10.66 8.22
CA ASN A 20 5.11 -9.93 9.29
C ASN A 20 5.78 -8.64 8.81
N PHE A 21 6.46 -8.68 7.67
CA PHE A 21 7.09 -7.52 7.05
C PHE A 21 6.07 -6.43 6.71
N LEU A 22 4.95 -6.79 6.10
CA LEU A 22 3.92 -5.87 5.65
C LEU A 22 3.05 -5.31 6.79
N GLU A 23 2.75 -6.12 7.81
CA GLU A 23 1.90 -5.68 8.93
C GLU A 23 2.64 -4.78 9.92
N LYS A 24 3.89 -5.11 10.24
CA LYS A 24 4.66 -4.42 11.30
C LYS A 24 5.40 -3.19 10.82
N GLY A 25 5.72 -3.12 9.54
CA GLY A 25 6.51 -2.01 8.99
C GLY A 25 5.73 -0.71 8.87
N ARG A 26 6.38 0.41 9.17
CA ARG A 26 5.89 1.77 8.88
C ARG A 26 6.42 2.28 7.54
N MET A 27 6.48 1.40 6.56
CA MET A 27 7.00 1.71 5.23
C MET A 27 5.95 2.38 4.36
N ILE A 28 6.42 2.98 3.28
CA ILE A 28 5.56 3.56 2.25
C ILE A 28 5.30 2.49 1.18
N LEU A 29 4.06 2.38 0.75
CA LEU A 29 3.70 1.66 -0.46
C LEU A 29 3.80 2.63 -1.64
N HIS A 30 4.63 2.29 -2.61
CA HIS A 30 4.68 3.00 -3.88
C HIS A 30 3.74 2.30 -4.87
N LEU A 31 2.63 2.98 -5.18
CA LEU A 31 1.59 2.46 -6.07
C LEU A 31 1.83 2.95 -7.50
N GLY A 32 2.00 2.03 -8.43
CA GLY A 32 2.08 2.31 -9.86
C GLY A 32 0.70 2.23 -10.51
N THR A 33 0.30 3.30 -11.19
CA THR A 33 -0.95 3.39 -11.97
C THR A 33 -0.65 3.87 -13.39
N LEU A 34 -1.64 3.81 -14.27
CA LEU A 34 -1.60 4.49 -15.56
C LEU A 34 -2.39 5.80 -15.50
N ASP A 35 -1.79 6.88 -15.97
CA ASP A 35 -2.48 8.17 -16.08
C ASP A 35 -3.76 8.05 -16.90
N SER A 36 -4.88 8.48 -16.34
CA SER A 36 -6.19 8.34 -16.97
C SER A 36 -6.36 9.18 -18.25
N THR A 37 -5.49 10.16 -18.45
CA THR A 37 -5.52 11.07 -19.61
C THR A 37 -4.53 10.66 -20.69
N THR A 38 -3.28 10.36 -20.30
CA THR A 38 -2.17 10.08 -21.24
C THR A 38 -1.85 8.60 -21.40
N GLY A 39 -2.21 7.76 -20.43
CA GLY A 39 -1.79 6.36 -20.36
C GLY A 39 -0.36 6.16 -19.84
N ASP A 40 0.33 7.22 -19.48
CA ASP A 40 1.71 7.14 -18.97
C ASP A 40 1.75 6.51 -17.57
N PRO A 41 2.82 5.79 -17.22
CA PRO A 41 3.01 5.28 -15.86
C PRO A 41 3.14 6.41 -14.85
N MET A 42 2.44 6.28 -13.73
CA MET A 42 2.54 7.18 -12.57
C MET A 42 2.83 6.40 -11.31
N ILE A 43 3.60 6.98 -10.39
CA ILE A 43 3.93 6.39 -9.08
C ILE A 43 3.42 7.31 -7.97
N HIS A 44 2.74 6.72 -6.99
CA HIS A 44 2.16 7.42 -5.84
C HIS A 44 2.66 6.82 -4.53
N PRO A 45 3.40 7.56 -3.68
CA PRO A 45 3.70 7.12 -2.32
C PRO A 45 2.44 7.23 -1.45
N VAL A 46 2.07 6.16 -0.76
CA VAL A 46 0.89 6.12 0.11
C VAL A 46 1.18 5.38 1.42
N TRP A 47 0.55 5.82 2.50
CA TRP A 47 0.45 5.03 3.72
C TRP A 47 -0.55 3.90 3.51
N TYR A 48 -0.29 2.75 4.11
CA TYR A 48 -1.14 1.59 3.94
C TYR A 48 -1.40 0.84 5.25
N TYR A 49 -2.46 0.09 5.25
CA TYR A 49 -2.75 -0.97 6.20
C TYR A 49 -2.84 -2.29 5.44
N PHE A 50 -2.18 -3.32 5.96
CA PHE A 50 -2.20 -4.66 5.36
C PHE A 50 -2.98 -5.61 6.25
N ALA A 51 -3.97 -6.28 5.69
CA ALA A 51 -4.77 -7.28 6.35
C ALA A 51 -5.41 -8.23 5.33
N HIS A 52 -5.55 -9.51 5.67
CA HIS A 52 -6.20 -10.51 4.82
C HIS A 52 -5.64 -10.57 3.39
N ASP A 53 -4.32 -10.49 3.26
CA ASP A 53 -3.62 -10.47 1.97
C ASP A 53 -4.07 -9.33 1.04
N ARG A 54 -4.37 -8.15 1.60
CA ARG A 54 -4.82 -6.95 0.89
C ARG A 54 -4.18 -5.71 1.47
N PHE A 55 -3.96 -4.71 0.61
CA PHE A 55 -3.53 -3.38 1.03
C PHE A 55 -4.72 -2.44 1.00
N PHE A 56 -4.81 -1.62 2.03
CA PHE A 56 -5.79 -0.55 2.14
C PHE A 56 -5.07 0.78 2.35
N PHE A 57 -5.48 1.79 1.64
CA PHE A 57 -5.05 3.17 1.86
C PHE A 57 -6.20 4.12 1.58
N PHE A 58 -6.12 5.35 2.05
CA PHE A 58 -7.13 6.36 1.74
C PHE A 58 -6.51 7.61 1.13
N THR A 59 -7.29 8.29 0.34
CA THR A 59 -6.88 9.47 -0.41
C THR A 59 -8.05 10.42 -0.60
N ASP A 60 -7.73 11.68 -0.95
CA ASP A 60 -8.77 12.65 -1.32
C ASP A 60 -9.51 12.19 -2.59
N LYS A 61 -10.78 12.60 -2.73
CA LYS A 61 -11.64 12.16 -3.84
C LYS A 61 -11.24 12.72 -5.20
N ASP A 62 -10.57 13.88 -5.23
CA ASP A 62 -10.25 14.61 -6.48
C ASP A 62 -8.78 14.47 -6.92
N VAL A 63 -8.15 13.35 -6.64
CA VAL A 63 -6.74 13.11 -7.00
C VAL A 63 -6.58 12.19 -8.20
N SER A 64 -5.43 12.33 -8.88
CA SER A 64 -5.11 11.54 -10.09
C SER A 64 -5.13 10.04 -9.85
N LYS A 65 -4.55 9.56 -8.74
CA LYS A 65 -4.52 8.11 -8.44
C LYS A 65 -5.92 7.49 -8.39
N LEU A 66 -6.91 8.21 -7.90
CA LEU A 66 -8.30 7.73 -7.86
C LEU A 66 -8.91 7.65 -9.26
N ARG A 67 -8.71 8.70 -10.09
CA ARG A 67 -9.16 8.69 -11.49
C ARG A 67 -8.49 7.59 -12.28
N ASN A 68 -7.18 7.39 -12.08
CA ASN A 68 -6.40 6.36 -12.75
C ASN A 68 -6.94 4.96 -12.44
N VAL A 69 -7.13 4.63 -11.17
CA VAL A 69 -7.65 3.34 -10.73
C VAL A 69 -9.08 3.07 -11.22
N LYS A 70 -9.93 4.10 -11.28
CA LYS A 70 -11.30 3.96 -11.82
C LYS A 70 -11.31 3.64 -13.31
N ARG A 71 -10.32 4.14 -14.06
CA ARG A 71 -10.20 3.87 -15.50
C ARG A 71 -9.51 2.54 -15.80
N GLU A 72 -8.39 2.27 -15.10
CA GLU A 72 -7.61 1.04 -15.21
C GLU A 72 -7.28 0.52 -13.82
N SER A 73 -7.90 -0.59 -13.46
CA SER A 73 -7.79 -1.18 -12.12
C SER A 73 -6.49 -1.96 -11.90
N ALA A 74 -5.78 -2.32 -12.97
CA ALA A 74 -4.50 -3.00 -12.85
C ALA A 74 -3.45 -2.03 -12.30
N VAL A 75 -2.78 -2.45 -11.22
CA VAL A 75 -1.75 -1.65 -10.54
C VAL A 75 -0.52 -2.49 -10.26
N TYR A 76 0.61 -1.82 -10.12
CA TYR A 76 1.82 -2.39 -9.54
C TYR A 76 2.12 -1.71 -8.20
N PHE A 77 2.84 -2.41 -7.34
CA PHE A 77 3.26 -1.85 -6.06
C PHE A 77 4.65 -2.32 -5.67
N THR A 78 5.34 -1.52 -4.87
CA THR A 78 6.53 -1.94 -4.14
C THR A 78 6.53 -1.36 -2.73
N ILE A 79 7.05 -2.15 -1.79
CA ILE A 79 7.28 -1.78 -0.39
C ILE A 79 8.63 -2.37 -0.03
N ASP A 80 9.57 -1.52 0.33
CA ASP A 80 10.93 -1.94 0.61
C ASP A 80 11.60 -1.08 1.68
N ILE A 81 12.67 -1.63 2.25
CA ILE A 81 13.56 -0.93 3.15
C ILE A 81 14.68 -0.31 2.32
N ASP A 82 14.88 0.99 2.44
CA ASP A 82 15.86 1.80 1.71
C ASP A 82 17.28 1.74 2.30
N THR A 83 17.44 1.06 3.44
CA THR A 83 18.72 0.85 4.13
C THR A 83 19.18 -0.61 4.04
N ARG A 84 20.50 -0.84 4.07
CA ARG A 84 21.06 -2.19 4.06
C ARG A 84 20.83 -2.92 5.39
N PRO A 85 20.55 -4.23 5.35
CA PRO A 85 20.32 -5.07 4.17
C PRO A 85 18.97 -4.78 3.52
N TYR A 86 18.91 -4.71 2.19
CA TYR A 86 17.66 -4.44 1.46
C TYR A 86 16.69 -5.61 1.57
N ILE A 87 15.48 -5.31 2.01
CA ILE A 87 14.38 -6.28 2.12
C ILE A 87 13.16 -5.64 1.48
N GLY A 88 12.41 -6.40 0.70
CA GLY A 88 11.21 -5.83 0.11
C GLY A 88 10.35 -6.80 -0.67
N VAL A 89 9.21 -6.28 -1.07
CA VAL A 89 8.24 -6.94 -1.93
C VAL A 89 7.79 -5.97 -3.03
N ARG A 90 7.54 -6.50 -4.20
CA ARG A 90 6.79 -5.82 -5.27
C ARG A 90 5.79 -6.78 -5.87
N GLY A 91 4.79 -6.27 -6.55
CA GLY A 91 3.84 -7.14 -7.19
C GLY A 91 2.85 -6.41 -8.08
N LYS A 92 2.00 -7.20 -8.72
CA LYS A 92 0.85 -6.75 -9.46
C LYS A 92 -0.42 -7.01 -8.66
N GLY A 93 -1.40 -6.15 -8.79
CA GLY A 93 -2.70 -6.34 -8.16
C GLY A 93 -3.81 -5.63 -8.91
N THR A 94 -5.01 -5.74 -8.36
CA THR A 94 -6.19 -5.02 -8.82
C THR A 94 -6.63 -4.07 -7.73
N ALA A 95 -6.77 -2.80 -8.07
CA ALA A 95 -7.24 -1.76 -7.15
C ALA A 95 -8.72 -1.46 -7.38
N ARG A 96 -9.43 -1.17 -6.28
CA ARG A 96 -10.82 -0.73 -6.33
C ARG A 96 -11.13 0.29 -5.26
N VAL A 97 -12.13 1.10 -5.50
CA VAL A 97 -12.71 1.99 -4.50
C VAL A 97 -13.61 1.17 -3.57
N VAL A 98 -13.41 1.32 -2.27
CA VAL A 98 -14.29 0.69 -1.27
C VAL A 98 -15.43 1.65 -0.94
N PRO A 99 -16.70 1.21 -1.01
CA PRO A 99 -17.84 2.04 -0.61
C PRO A 99 -17.70 2.53 0.84
N GLU A 100 -18.08 3.77 1.09
CA GLU A 100 -17.96 4.37 2.42
C GLU A 100 -18.93 3.73 3.42
N SER A 101 -18.43 3.42 4.62
CA SER A 101 -19.15 2.81 5.73
C SER A 101 -18.46 3.17 7.04
N GLU A 102 -19.04 2.79 8.18
CA GLU A 102 -18.37 2.91 9.49
C GLU A 102 -17.05 2.12 9.52
N GLU A 103 -17.01 0.96 8.90
CA GLU A 103 -15.81 0.12 8.78
C GLU A 103 -14.69 0.81 8.01
N THR A 104 -15.01 1.56 6.95
CA THR A 104 -13.98 2.32 6.20
C THR A 104 -13.45 3.50 7.01
N ILE A 105 -14.25 4.12 7.86
CA ILE A 105 -13.79 5.17 8.79
C ILE A 105 -12.80 4.58 9.80
N GLU A 106 -13.15 3.46 10.43
CA GLU A 106 -12.25 2.75 11.34
C GLU A 106 -10.94 2.34 10.65
N LEU A 107 -11.02 1.88 9.43
CA LEU A 107 -9.86 1.48 8.63
C LEU A 107 -8.94 2.68 8.34
N LYS A 108 -9.50 3.83 7.95
CA LYS A 108 -8.74 5.07 7.78
C LYS A 108 -8.03 5.49 9.08
N GLU A 109 -8.71 5.41 10.22
CA GLU A 109 -8.08 5.68 11.52
C GLU A 109 -6.95 4.70 11.86
N LYS A 110 -7.12 3.41 11.56
CA LYS A 110 -6.05 2.40 11.73
C LYS A 110 -4.81 2.73 10.90
N ILE A 111 -5.00 3.21 9.68
CA ILE A 111 -3.88 3.67 8.82
C ILE A 111 -3.13 4.84 9.47
N VAL A 112 -3.85 5.84 9.96
CA VAL A 112 -3.24 6.98 10.66
C VAL A 112 -2.45 6.52 11.89
N ARG A 113 -3.05 5.67 12.73
CA ARG A 113 -2.42 5.16 13.96
C ARG A 113 -1.21 4.28 13.69
N LYS A 114 -1.20 3.56 12.58
CA LYS A 114 -0.02 2.78 12.15
C LYS A 114 1.14 3.69 11.74
N CYS A 115 0.86 4.78 11.05
CA CYS A 115 1.87 5.63 10.41
C CYS A 115 2.33 6.80 11.29
N LEU A 116 1.50 7.28 12.22
CA LEU A 116 1.81 8.40 13.11
C LEU A 116 1.65 8.02 14.58
N ASP A 117 2.62 8.41 15.38
CA ASP A 117 2.49 8.36 16.82
C ASP A 117 1.57 9.49 17.33
N ARG A 118 0.92 9.31 18.48
CA ARG A 118 0.05 10.33 19.07
C ARG A 118 0.76 11.64 19.38
N SER A 119 2.07 11.59 19.57
CA SER A 119 2.92 12.77 19.78
C SER A 119 3.26 13.52 18.48
N ASP A 120 3.01 12.94 17.32
CA ASP A 120 3.23 13.63 16.04
C ASP A 120 2.23 14.79 15.89
N PRO A 121 2.70 16.01 15.60
CA PRO A 121 1.82 17.17 15.42
C PRO A 121 0.74 17.00 14.35
N ARG A 122 0.94 16.06 13.41
CA ARG A 122 -0.01 15.76 12.32
C ARG A 122 -1.06 14.72 12.69
N TYR A 123 -0.95 14.07 13.87
CA TYR A 123 -1.83 12.97 14.26
C TYR A 123 -3.31 13.37 14.28
N ASN A 124 -3.64 14.46 14.97
CA ASN A 124 -5.04 14.92 15.07
C ASN A 124 -5.61 15.30 13.72
N MET A 125 -4.84 15.98 12.88
CA MET A 125 -5.26 16.33 11.51
C MET A 125 -5.48 15.07 10.65
N GLY A 126 -4.64 14.06 10.82
CA GLY A 126 -4.82 12.75 10.16
C GLY A 126 -6.10 12.05 10.57
N ILE A 127 -6.43 12.05 11.86
CA ILE A 127 -7.69 11.48 12.39
C ILE A 127 -8.91 12.27 11.89
N GLU A 128 -8.87 13.59 11.88
CA GLU A 128 -9.94 14.43 11.32
C GLU A 128 -10.17 14.13 9.83
N LYS A 129 -9.10 14.01 9.06
CA LYS A 129 -9.18 13.62 7.65
C LYS A 129 -9.78 12.23 7.47
N ALA A 130 -9.39 11.27 8.31
CA ALA A 130 -9.95 9.92 8.31
C ALA A 130 -11.46 9.90 8.53
N ARG A 131 -11.98 10.75 9.40
CA ARG A 131 -13.40 10.87 9.72
C ARG A 131 -14.19 11.71 8.73
N SER A 132 -13.51 12.47 7.87
CA SER A 132 -14.18 13.32 6.89
C SER A 132 -14.71 12.52 5.70
N ASN A 133 -15.78 13.02 5.07
CA ASN A 133 -16.32 12.47 3.82
C ASN A 133 -15.54 12.89 2.56
N ARG A 134 -14.46 13.66 2.72
CA ARG A 134 -13.61 14.15 1.61
C ARG A 134 -12.60 13.13 1.12
N SER A 135 -12.39 12.06 1.88
CA SER A 135 -11.47 11.00 1.54
C SER A 135 -12.20 9.68 1.25
N THR A 136 -11.59 8.83 0.46
CA THR A 136 -12.12 7.51 0.10
C THR A 136 -11.04 6.44 0.30
N VAL A 137 -11.47 5.21 0.59
CA VAL A 137 -10.59 4.06 0.73
C VAL A 137 -10.43 3.35 -0.60
N LEU A 138 -9.18 3.00 -0.91
CA LEU A 138 -8.81 2.10 -1.99
C LEU A 138 -8.30 0.78 -1.39
N GLU A 139 -8.69 -0.31 -2.01
CA GLU A 139 -8.22 -1.65 -1.72
C GLU A 139 -7.40 -2.16 -2.90
N VAL A 140 -6.23 -2.73 -2.64
CA VAL A 140 -5.43 -3.45 -3.64
C VAL A 140 -5.40 -4.92 -3.26
N VAL A 141 -5.88 -5.75 -4.18
CA VAL A 141 -5.83 -7.21 -4.08
C VAL A 141 -4.63 -7.70 -4.88
N PRO A 142 -3.56 -8.17 -4.25
CA PRO A 142 -2.38 -8.65 -4.95
C PRO A 142 -2.69 -9.93 -5.77
N SER A 143 -2.14 -9.97 -6.98
CA SER A 143 -2.16 -11.18 -7.81
C SER A 143 -0.95 -12.06 -7.52
N TYR A 144 0.19 -11.46 -7.24
CA TYR A 144 1.43 -12.12 -6.84
C TYR A 144 2.38 -11.13 -6.17
N TYR A 145 3.39 -11.69 -5.51
CA TYR A 145 4.52 -10.96 -4.94
C TYR A 145 5.83 -11.44 -5.55
N THR A 146 6.72 -10.52 -5.80
CA THR A 146 8.14 -10.78 -6.04
C THR A 146 8.89 -10.30 -4.81
N VAL A 147 9.72 -11.16 -4.21
CA VAL A 147 10.30 -10.91 -2.89
C VAL A 147 11.82 -11.00 -2.92
N TRP A 148 12.48 -10.24 -2.04
CA TRP A 148 13.92 -10.30 -1.81
C TRP A 148 14.24 -10.01 -0.35
N ASP A 149 15.27 -10.70 0.17
CA ASP A 149 15.75 -10.51 1.53
C ASP A 149 17.28 -10.69 1.57
N TYR A 150 17.99 -9.59 1.38
CA TYR A 150 19.46 -9.58 1.41
C TYR A 150 20.05 -9.80 2.81
N SER A 151 19.24 -9.80 3.88
CA SER A 151 19.72 -10.13 5.22
C SER A 151 20.08 -11.60 5.40
N LYS A 152 19.63 -12.45 4.47
CA LYS A 152 19.87 -13.89 4.48
C LYS A 152 21.07 -14.33 3.63
N MET A 153 21.81 -13.37 3.07
CA MET A 153 23.01 -13.65 2.28
C MET A 153 24.25 -13.83 3.13
#